data_aa7072b1ec685e9a5632bad6c9d0f634
#
_entry.id   aa7072b1ec685e9a5632bad6c9d0f634
#
_cell.length_a   1.000
_cell.length_b   1.000
_cell.length_c   1.000
_cell.angle_alpha   90.00
_cell.angle_beta   90.00
_cell.angle_gamma   90.00
#
_symmetry.space_group_name_H-M   'P 1'
#
loop_
_entity.id
_entity.type
_entity.pdbx_description
1 polymer ?
#
loop_
_entity_poly.entity_id
_entity_poly.type
_entity_poly.pdbx_seq_one_letter_code
_entity_poly.pdbx_strand_id
1 'polypeptide(L)'
;MRSLVLVEHPQGLRITRDYDISIPEFRGDSAQLIQALLNIVQNAAQALGRRIAEGDAEIILRTRVARQVTLGRERYRLALELHVIDNGSGVPDAIKERIFYPLVSGRDGGSGLGLTLAQTFVQRHHGLIECESQPGRTDFRILIPLP
;
A
#
# COMPACT_ATOMS: atom_id res chain seq x y z
N MET A 1 -8.45 -19.21 8.28
CA MET A 1 -7.98 -17.83 8.43
C MET A 1 -9.18 -16.91 8.62
N ARG A 2 -9.17 -16.14 9.69
CA ARG A 2 -10.28 -15.20 9.96
C ARG A 2 -9.93 -13.83 9.39
N SER A 3 -10.91 -13.18 8.77
CA SER A 3 -10.79 -11.82 8.28
C SER A 3 -11.82 -10.93 8.94
N LEU A 4 -11.42 -9.72 9.24
CA LEU A 4 -12.32 -8.67 9.70
C LEU A 4 -12.51 -7.68 8.56
N VAL A 5 -13.76 -7.50 8.12
CA VAL A 5 -14.07 -6.56 7.04
C VAL A 5 -14.94 -5.44 7.60
N LEU A 6 -14.45 -4.22 7.50
CA LEU A 6 -15.15 -3.01 7.89
C LEU A 6 -15.20 -2.05 6.71
N VAL A 7 -16.32 -1.35 6.56
CA VAL A 7 -16.49 -0.40 5.46
C VAL A 7 -16.93 0.95 6.01
N GLU A 8 -16.24 2.01 5.58
CA GLU A 8 -16.56 3.39 5.90
C GLU A 8 -16.81 4.18 4.62
N HIS A 9 -17.66 5.22 4.71
CA HIS A 9 -18.05 6.02 3.55
C HIS A 9 -17.92 7.53 3.82
N PRO A 10 -16.69 8.07 4.01
CA PRO A 10 -16.54 9.50 4.17
C PRO A 10 -16.64 10.21 2.82
N GLN A 11 -17.69 11.03 2.61
CA GLN A 11 -17.81 12.00 1.52
C GLN A 11 -17.39 11.50 0.13
N GLY A 12 -18.02 10.42 -0.35
CA GLY A 12 -17.77 9.92 -1.71
C GLY A 12 -16.62 8.91 -1.82
N LEU A 13 -15.99 8.61 -0.71
CA LEU A 13 -14.91 7.62 -0.64
C LEU A 13 -15.35 6.46 0.26
N ARG A 14 -15.28 5.24 -0.26
CA ARG A 14 -15.45 4.03 0.53
C ARG A 14 -14.08 3.53 0.95
N ILE A 15 -13.89 3.35 2.24
CA ILE A 15 -12.69 2.70 2.78
C ILE A 15 -13.09 1.34 3.32
N THR A 16 -12.55 0.29 2.73
CA THR A 16 -12.80 -1.09 3.15
C THR A 16 -11.57 -1.62 3.86
N ARG A 17 -11.73 -2.06 5.09
CA ARG A 17 -10.67 -2.68 5.89
C ARG A 17 -10.92 -4.18 5.91
N ASP A 18 -10.04 -4.93 5.28
CA ASP A 18 -10.11 -6.38 5.13
C ASP A 18 -8.88 -6.99 5.79
N TYR A 19 -8.95 -7.16 7.11
CA TYR A 19 -7.79 -7.53 7.93
C TYR A 19 -7.85 -8.99 8.35
N ASP A 20 -6.70 -9.64 8.23
CA ASP A 20 -6.48 -10.98 8.77
C ASP A 20 -6.11 -10.84 10.25
N ILE A 21 -7.02 -11.24 11.12
CA ILE A 21 -6.83 -11.09 12.58
C ILE A 21 -5.91 -12.16 13.17
N SER A 22 -5.44 -13.12 12.37
CA SER A 22 -4.49 -14.15 12.81
C SER A 22 -3.04 -13.72 12.74
N ILE A 23 -2.75 -12.50 12.25
CA ILE A 23 -1.39 -12.00 12.12
C ILE A 23 -0.75 -11.88 13.50
N PRO A 24 0.42 -12.50 13.76
CA PRO A 24 1.07 -12.40 15.05
C PRO A 24 1.70 -11.01 15.25
N GLU A 25 1.89 -10.64 16.51
CA GLU A 25 2.66 -9.44 16.82
C GLU A 25 4.10 -9.61 16.33
N PHE A 26 4.67 -8.51 15.86
CA PHE A 26 6.06 -8.49 15.43
C PHE A 26 6.72 -7.20 15.88
N ARG A 27 8.06 -7.24 15.94
CA ARG A 27 8.84 -6.06 16.32
C ARG A 27 9.10 -5.17 15.12
N GLY A 28 8.91 -3.88 15.31
CA GLY A 28 9.17 -2.89 14.30
C GLY A 28 8.95 -1.50 14.86
N ASP A 29 9.24 -0.50 14.07
CA ASP A 29 8.98 0.89 14.43
C ASP A 29 7.56 1.24 14.01
N SER A 30 6.64 1.26 14.97
CA SER A 30 5.23 1.53 14.67
C SER A 30 5.01 2.91 14.07
N ALA A 31 5.77 3.92 14.50
CA ALA A 31 5.67 5.27 13.95
C ALA A 31 6.07 5.30 12.48
N GLN A 32 7.16 4.61 12.12
CA GLN A 32 7.60 4.53 10.73
C GLN A 32 6.61 3.74 9.88
N LEU A 33 6.04 2.66 10.39
CA LEU A 33 5.04 1.87 9.67
C LEU A 33 3.79 2.72 9.38
N ILE A 34 3.30 3.42 10.39
CA ILE A 34 2.14 4.30 10.22
C ILE A 34 2.45 5.38 9.19
N GLN A 35 3.63 6.00 9.24
CA GLN A 35 4.01 7.03 8.28
C GLN A 35 4.09 6.48 6.86
N ALA A 36 4.66 5.30 6.69
CA ALA A 36 4.72 4.64 5.38
C ALA A 36 3.32 4.38 4.81
N LEU A 37 2.43 3.84 5.66
CA LEU A 37 1.05 3.58 5.25
C LEU A 37 0.31 4.86 4.89
N LEU A 38 0.45 5.90 5.70
CA LEU A 38 -0.18 7.19 5.42
C LEU A 38 0.29 7.75 4.09
N ASN A 39 1.58 7.65 3.79
CA ASN A 39 2.12 8.14 2.52
C ASN A 39 1.50 7.39 1.33
N ILE A 40 1.36 6.08 1.44
CA ILE A 40 0.75 5.27 0.39
C ILE A 40 -0.74 5.58 0.24
N VAL A 41 -1.46 5.70 1.36
CA VAL A 41 -2.89 6.02 1.35
C VAL A 41 -3.14 7.41 0.79
N GLN A 42 -2.30 8.39 1.14
CA GLN A 42 -2.40 9.74 0.57
C GLN A 42 -2.18 9.72 -0.94
N ASN A 43 -1.22 8.93 -1.40
CA ASN A 43 -0.98 8.77 -2.82
C ASN A 43 -2.20 8.16 -3.53
N ALA A 44 -2.82 7.16 -2.92
CA ALA A 44 -4.05 6.57 -3.43
C ALA A 44 -5.19 7.59 -3.47
N ALA A 45 -5.37 8.36 -2.40
CA ALA A 45 -6.42 9.38 -2.33
C ALA A 45 -6.25 10.45 -3.42
N GLN A 46 -5.02 10.86 -3.70
CA GLN A 46 -4.74 11.82 -4.78
C GLN A 46 -5.13 11.25 -6.15
N ALA A 47 -4.96 9.95 -6.36
CA ALA A 47 -5.35 9.29 -7.60
C ALA A 47 -6.87 9.20 -7.77
N LEU A 48 -7.62 9.41 -6.70
CA LEU A 48 -9.07 9.20 -6.67
C LEU A 48 -9.89 10.48 -6.82
N GLY A 49 -9.27 11.64 -7.02
CA GLY A 49 -9.99 12.91 -7.03
C GLY A 49 -11.25 12.91 -7.86
N ARG A 50 -11.19 12.39 -9.10
CA ARG A 50 -12.35 12.28 -9.98
C ARG A 50 -13.41 11.33 -9.44
N ARG A 51 -12.99 10.18 -8.92
CA ARG A 51 -13.90 9.17 -8.38
C ARG A 51 -14.59 9.65 -7.10
N ILE A 52 -13.88 10.43 -6.28
CA ILE A 52 -14.47 11.04 -5.09
C ILE A 52 -15.60 11.99 -5.49
N ALA A 53 -15.38 12.82 -6.51
CA ALA A 53 -16.40 13.74 -7.00
C ALA A 53 -17.62 13.01 -7.56
N GLU A 54 -17.42 11.82 -8.16
CA GLU A 54 -18.49 11.00 -8.69
C GLU A 54 -19.15 10.11 -7.63
N GLY A 55 -18.58 10.03 -6.43
CA GLY A 55 -19.14 9.26 -5.32
C GLY A 55 -18.82 7.77 -5.35
N ASP A 56 -17.90 7.31 -6.21
CA ASP A 56 -17.58 5.89 -6.37
C ASP A 56 -16.12 5.55 -6.08
N ALA A 57 -15.38 6.43 -5.41
CA ALA A 57 -14.01 6.15 -5.02
C ALA A 57 -13.93 5.05 -3.95
N GLU A 58 -12.95 4.17 -4.07
CA GLU A 58 -12.74 3.10 -3.10
C GLU A 58 -11.24 2.91 -2.82
N ILE A 59 -10.92 2.73 -1.54
CA ILE A 59 -9.61 2.25 -1.09
C ILE A 59 -9.85 1.01 -0.24
N ILE A 60 -9.13 -0.07 -0.56
CA ILE A 60 -9.16 -1.31 0.22
C ILE A 60 -7.82 -1.44 0.93
N LEU A 61 -7.88 -1.56 2.25
CA LEU A 61 -6.72 -1.88 3.09
C LEU A 61 -6.84 -3.34 3.47
N ARG A 62 -5.92 -4.18 2.97
CA ARG A 62 -5.98 -5.62 3.15
C ARG A 62 -4.71 -6.13 3.80
N THR A 63 -4.86 -7.01 4.79
CA THR A 63 -3.73 -7.69 5.39
C THR A 63 -3.91 -9.20 5.27
N ARG A 64 -2.80 -9.90 5.00
CA ARG A 64 -2.77 -11.37 4.90
C ARG A 64 -1.43 -11.86 5.43
N VAL A 65 -1.36 -13.15 5.71
CA VAL A 65 -0.10 -13.83 6.02
C VAL A 65 0.31 -14.62 4.81
N ALA A 66 1.50 -14.32 4.29
CA ALA A 66 2.12 -15.10 3.20
C ALA A 66 3.07 -16.12 3.81
N ARG A 67 3.12 -17.33 3.23
CA ARG A 67 3.95 -18.43 3.71
C ARG A 67 5.04 -18.76 2.71
N GLN A 68 6.21 -19.20 3.22
CA GLN A 68 7.32 -19.64 2.40
C GLN A 68 7.71 -18.58 1.36
N VAL A 69 8.00 -17.37 1.84
CA VAL A 69 8.29 -16.20 1.01
C VAL A 69 9.79 -16.03 0.89
N THR A 70 10.27 -15.81 -0.34
CA THR A 70 11.67 -15.45 -0.59
C THR A 70 11.75 -13.95 -0.82
N LEU A 71 12.49 -13.26 0.04
CA LEU A 71 12.72 -11.82 -0.08
C LEU A 71 14.24 -11.59 -0.22
N GLY A 72 14.64 -11.09 -1.36
CA GLY A 72 16.05 -11.04 -1.71
C GLY A 72 16.62 -12.45 -1.83
N ARG A 73 17.61 -12.78 -1.01
CA ARG A 73 18.22 -14.13 -0.97
C ARG A 73 17.78 -14.95 0.22
N GLU A 74 16.96 -14.36 1.10
CA GLU A 74 16.52 -15.02 2.32
C GLU A 74 15.12 -15.60 2.15
N ARG A 75 14.93 -16.80 2.72
CA ARG A 75 13.62 -17.43 2.74
C ARG A 75 13.02 -17.33 4.13
N TYR A 76 11.79 -16.86 4.18
CA TYR A 76 11.06 -16.66 5.43
C TYR A 76 9.84 -17.58 5.46
N ARG A 77 9.60 -18.16 6.64
CA ARG A 77 8.44 -19.03 6.82
C ARG A 77 7.13 -18.24 6.72
N LEU A 78 7.11 -17.03 7.26
CA LEU A 78 5.93 -16.17 7.26
C LEU A 78 6.33 -14.74 6.93
N ALA A 79 5.45 -14.05 6.22
CA ALA A 79 5.57 -12.62 5.98
C ALA A 79 4.20 -11.96 6.14
N LEU A 80 4.19 -10.75 6.65
CA LEU A 80 3.01 -9.89 6.59
C LEU A 80 2.86 -9.40 5.16
N GLU A 81 1.68 -9.57 4.60
CA GLU A 81 1.34 -9.04 3.28
C GLU A 81 0.27 -7.96 3.48
N LEU A 82 0.61 -6.74 3.09
CA LEU A 82 -0.24 -5.58 3.26
C LEU A 82 -0.53 -4.99 1.89
N HIS A 83 -1.79 -4.74 1.59
CA HIS A 83 -2.23 -4.13 0.34
C HIS A 83 -2.94 -2.81 0.58
N VAL A 84 -2.64 -1.83 -0.26
CA VAL A 84 -3.44 -0.62 -0.42
C VAL A 84 -3.92 -0.61 -1.86
N ILE A 85 -5.21 -0.85 -2.06
CA ILE A 85 -5.80 -1.01 -3.38
C ILE A 85 -6.78 0.13 -3.62
N ASP A 86 -6.59 0.86 -4.72
CA ASP A 86 -7.52 1.93 -5.11
C ASP A 86 -8.10 1.69 -6.49
N ASN A 87 -9.24 2.31 -6.77
CA ASN A 87 -9.90 2.23 -8.09
C ASN A 87 -9.71 3.50 -8.93
N GLY A 88 -8.60 4.19 -8.73
CA GLY A 88 -8.26 5.40 -9.46
C GLY A 88 -7.78 5.15 -10.87
N SER A 89 -7.22 6.20 -11.47
CA SER A 89 -6.77 6.17 -12.88
C SER A 89 -5.54 5.30 -13.12
N GLY A 90 -4.84 4.90 -12.07
CA GLY A 90 -3.61 4.14 -12.16
C GLY A 90 -2.38 5.02 -12.26
N VAL A 91 -1.21 4.38 -12.24
CA VAL A 91 0.07 5.05 -12.39
C VAL A 91 0.36 5.19 -13.88
N PRO A 92 0.73 6.39 -14.36
CA PRO A 92 1.11 6.56 -15.77
C PRO A 92 2.26 5.64 -16.17
N ASP A 93 2.16 5.00 -17.34
CA ASP A 93 3.17 4.05 -17.82
C ASP A 93 4.56 4.69 -17.90
N ALA A 94 4.62 5.99 -18.22
CA ALA A 94 5.87 6.71 -18.33
C ALA A 94 6.70 6.73 -17.04
N ILE A 95 6.07 6.54 -15.89
CA ILE A 95 6.74 6.65 -14.58
C ILE A 95 6.65 5.38 -13.73
N LYS A 96 5.96 4.32 -14.20
CA LYS A 96 5.74 3.11 -13.39
C LYS A 96 7.01 2.53 -12.78
N GLU A 97 8.10 2.52 -13.53
CA GLU A 97 9.36 1.95 -13.07
C GLU A 97 10.10 2.85 -12.08
N ARG A 98 9.68 4.10 -11.94
CA ARG A 98 10.38 5.12 -11.16
C ARG A 98 9.58 5.69 -10.01
N ILE A 99 8.41 5.14 -9.71
CA ILE A 99 7.50 5.74 -8.72
C ILE A 99 8.08 5.80 -7.30
N PHE A 100 9.08 4.97 -7.01
CA PHE A 100 9.74 4.95 -5.70
C PHE A 100 10.98 5.84 -5.63
N TYR A 101 11.38 6.46 -6.74
CA TYR A 101 12.51 7.38 -6.76
C TYR A 101 12.06 8.77 -6.29
N PRO A 102 12.96 9.54 -5.65
CA PRO A 102 12.61 10.88 -5.18
C PRO A 102 12.19 11.79 -6.32
N LEU A 103 11.27 12.71 -6.02
CA LEU A 103 10.82 13.78 -6.92
C LEU A 103 10.09 13.28 -8.17
N VAL A 104 9.66 12.01 -8.19
CA VAL A 104 8.82 11.49 -9.27
C VAL A 104 7.37 11.59 -8.83
N SER A 105 6.55 12.31 -9.61
CA SER A 105 5.12 12.40 -9.37
C SER A 105 4.38 12.36 -10.70
N GLY A 106 3.33 11.57 -10.76
CA GLY A 106 2.43 11.53 -11.92
C GLY A 106 1.25 12.48 -11.77
N ARG A 107 1.23 13.31 -10.72
CA ARG A 107 0.11 14.20 -10.40
C ARG A 107 0.61 15.56 -9.99
N ASP A 108 -0.19 16.56 -10.31
CA ASP A 108 0.07 17.91 -9.84
C ASP A 108 -0.07 17.96 -8.32
N GLY A 109 0.87 18.64 -7.67
CA GLY A 109 0.87 18.80 -6.22
C GLY A 109 1.48 17.62 -5.45
N GLY A 110 1.89 16.53 -6.10
CA GLY A 110 2.59 15.43 -5.44
C GLY A 110 4.03 15.80 -5.12
N SER A 111 4.49 15.49 -3.91
CA SER A 111 5.87 15.79 -3.51
C SER A 111 6.90 14.85 -4.15
N GLY A 112 6.49 13.65 -4.52
CA GLY A 112 7.39 12.62 -5.04
C GLY A 112 8.25 11.97 -3.97
N LEU A 113 8.05 12.30 -2.69
CA LEU A 113 8.86 11.77 -1.58
C LEU A 113 8.16 10.68 -0.78
N GLY A 114 6.82 10.65 -0.78
CA GLY A 114 6.05 9.73 0.07
C GLY A 114 6.36 8.27 -0.20
N LEU A 115 6.40 7.87 -1.46
CA LEU A 115 6.69 6.48 -1.84
C LEU A 115 8.14 6.10 -1.56
N THR A 116 9.06 7.04 -1.71
CA THR A 116 10.48 6.82 -1.37
C THR A 116 10.64 6.53 0.12
N LEU A 117 9.94 7.28 0.97
CA LEU A 117 9.98 7.05 2.42
C LEU A 117 9.37 5.69 2.78
N ALA A 118 8.27 5.33 2.14
CA ALA A 118 7.66 4.01 2.35
C ALA A 118 8.63 2.89 1.97
N GLN A 119 9.31 3.02 0.83
CA GLN A 119 10.30 2.03 0.40
C GLN A 119 11.46 1.93 1.39
N THR A 120 11.96 3.05 1.87
CA THR A 120 13.05 3.07 2.86
C THR A 120 12.66 2.33 4.13
N PHE A 121 11.45 2.59 4.65
CA PHE A 121 10.96 1.89 5.83
C PHE A 121 10.90 0.38 5.59
N VAL A 122 10.28 -0.02 4.48
CA VAL A 122 10.11 -1.44 4.14
C VAL A 122 11.47 -2.12 4.02
N GLN A 123 12.45 -1.48 3.38
CA GLN A 123 13.80 -2.03 3.24
C GLN A 123 14.50 -2.19 4.59
N ARG A 124 14.31 -1.27 5.53
CA ARG A 124 14.86 -1.38 6.88
C ARG A 124 14.32 -2.59 7.65
N HIS A 125 13.14 -3.05 7.26
CA HIS A 125 12.50 -4.23 7.86
C HIS A 125 12.69 -5.48 7.01
N HIS A 126 13.65 -5.47 6.07
CA HIS A 126 13.98 -6.58 5.18
C HIS A 126 12.83 -6.98 4.26
N GLY A 127 11.93 -6.05 4.01
CA GLY A 127 10.74 -6.28 3.21
C GLY A 127 10.88 -5.85 1.76
N LEU A 128 9.78 -5.96 1.05
CA LEU A 128 9.65 -5.60 -0.35
C LEU A 128 8.36 -4.81 -0.55
N ILE A 129 8.43 -3.78 -1.38
CA ILE A 129 7.24 -3.05 -1.81
C ILE A 129 7.12 -3.16 -3.32
N GLU A 130 5.92 -3.49 -3.80
CA GLU A 130 5.62 -3.64 -5.22
C GLU A 130 4.37 -2.85 -5.56
N CYS A 131 4.22 -2.49 -6.82
CA CYS A 131 3.03 -1.81 -7.33
C CYS A 131 2.59 -2.50 -8.61
N GLU A 132 1.33 -2.94 -8.63
CA GLU A 132 0.65 -3.39 -9.85
C GLU A 132 -0.42 -2.36 -10.17
N SER A 133 -0.37 -1.76 -11.34
CA SER A 133 -1.28 -0.68 -11.69
C SER A 133 -1.79 -0.82 -13.12
N GLN A 134 -3.10 -0.59 -13.25
CA GLN A 134 -3.79 -0.47 -14.52
C GLN A 134 -4.94 0.52 -14.34
N PRO A 135 -5.51 1.07 -15.40
CA PRO A 135 -6.66 1.97 -15.25
C PRO A 135 -7.78 1.28 -14.47
N GLY A 136 -8.23 1.93 -13.41
CA GLY A 136 -9.29 1.42 -12.56
C GLY A 136 -8.82 0.58 -11.37
N ARG A 137 -7.53 0.22 -11.29
CA ARG A 137 -7.03 -0.54 -10.14
C ARG A 137 -5.53 -0.37 -9.96
N THR A 138 -5.14 0.12 -8.80
CA THR A 138 -3.73 0.17 -8.39
C THR A 138 -3.60 -0.55 -7.05
N ASP A 139 -2.67 -1.50 -6.98
CA ASP A 139 -2.41 -2.30 -5.79
C ASP A 139 -0.96 -2.09 -5.37
N PHE A 140 -0.75 -1.40 -4.25
CA PHE A 140 0.55 -1.33 -3.58
C PHE A 140 0.61 -2.46 -2.57
N ARG A 141 1.58 -3.35 -2.73
CA ARG A 141 1.76 -4.51 -1.86
C ARG A 141 3.08 -4.40 -1.10
N ILE A 142 3.00 -4.54 0.21
CA ILE A 142 4.15 -4.55 1.09
C ILE A 142 4.28 -5.94 1.70
N LEU A 143 5.48 -6.51 1.64
CA LEU A 143 5.82 -7.77 2.31
C LEU A 143 6.87 -7.49 3.38
N ILE A 144 6.59 -7.88 4.62
CA ILE A 144 7.52 -7.73 5.74
C ILE A 144 7.69 -9.10 6.40
N PRO A 145 8.94 -9.61 6.49
CA PRO A 145 9.15 -10.91 7.12
C PRO A 145 8.75 -10.88 8.59
N LEU A 146 8.11 -11.93 9.03
CA LEU A 146 7.71 -12.11 10.43
C LEU A 146 8.72 -13.01 11.14
N PRO A 147 8.93 -12.81 12.46
CA PRO A 147 9.84 -13.63 13.24
C PRO A 147 9.38 -15.09 13.33
#